data_b99bc6984cc5f7229ee1388724260ff6
#
_entry.id   b99bc6984cc5f7229ee1388724260ff6
#
_cell.length_a   1.000
_cell.length_b   1.000
_cell.length_c   1.000
_cell.angle_alpha   90.00
_cell.angle_beta   90.00
_cell.angle_gamma   90.00
#
_symmetry.space_group_name_H-M   'P 1'
#
loop_
_entity.id
_entity.type
_entity.pdbx_description
1 polymer ?
#
loop_
_entity_poly.entity_id
_entity_poly.type
_entity_poly.pdbx_seq_one_letter_code
_entity_poly.pdbx_strand_id
1 'polypeptide(L)'
;LAAGYFYYQLRRENGRQAHEYLTGRGLSEETIRKFGLGYSDKYSDDLYKYLKSKNYSDELLRDSGLFNVDERRGMYDKFWNRVIFPIMDVNNRVIGFGGRVMGDGKPKYLNSPETTIFDKSRNLYGLNVARTTRKNYLILCEGYMDVISMHQAGFTNAVASLGTALTSGHASLLKRYTQEVLLLYDSDDAGVRAALRAIPILREAGVSSRVVNLKPHKDPDEFIKALGAEEYEKRIEQAENSFLFEIRLLSEEYDLKDPAGKTE
;
A
#
# COMPACT_ATOMS: atom_id res chain seq x y z
N LEU A 1 6.23 11.18 17.45
CA LEU A 1 6.92 12.43 17.11
C LEU A 1 7.31 12.50 15.63
N ALA A 2 7.98 11.48 15.06
CA ALA A 2 8.41 11.49 13.65
C ALA A 2 7.24 11.72 12.67
N ALA A 3 6.11 11.04 12.86
CA ALA A 3 4.91 11.25 12.05
C ALA A 3 4.42 12.71 12.11
N GLY A 4 4.37 13.30 13.30
CA GLY A 4 4.03 14.71 13.48
C GLY A 4 5.04 15.63 12.79
N TYR A 5 6.33 15.34 12.89
CA TYR A 5 7.38 16.10 12.19
C TYR A 5 7.15 16.10 10.68
N PHE A 6 7.01 14.94 10.05
CA PHE A 6 6.75 14.82 8.61
C PHE A 6 5.44 15.49 8.18
N TYR A 7 4.39 15.33 9.00
CA TYR A 7 3.09 15.97 8.76
C TYR A 7 3.20 17.49 8.69
N TYR A 8 3.94 18.12 9.61
CA TYR A 8 4.16 19.57 9.62
C TYR A 8 5.10 20.02 8.50
N GLN A 9 6.12 19.23 8.16
CA GLN A 9 7.01 19.56 7.05
C GLN A 9 6.29 19.67 5.71
N LEU A 10 5.31 18.81 5.44
CA LEU A 10 4.49 18.90 4.22
C LEU A 10 3.73 20.24 4.10
N ARG A 11 3.44 20.87 5.22
CA ARG A 11 2.63 22.12 5.31
C ARG A 11 3.47 23.38 5.41
N ARG A 12 4.79 23.26 5.35
CA ARG A 12 5.73 24.37 5.32
C ARG A 12 6.13 24.71 3.88
N GLU A 13 6.81 25.83 3.70
CA GLU A 13 7.31 26.28 2.39
C GLU A 13 8.16 25.22 1.69
N ASN A 14 9.05 24.55 2.43
CA ASN A 14 9.90 23.48 1.90
C ASN A 14 9.12 22.22 1.49
N GLY A 15 7.91 22.02 1.98
CA GLY A 15 7.01 20.92 1.61
C GLY A 15 6.11 21.21 0.41
N ARG A 16 6.12 22.43 -0.13
CA ARG A 16 5.22 22.87 -1.20
C ARG A 16 5.24 21.96 -2.42
N GLN A 17 6.39 21.59 -2.91
CA GLN A 17 6.52 20.71 -4.07
C GLN A 17 5.91 19.32 -3.82
N ALA A 18 6.10 18.77 -2.61
CA ALA A 18 5.52 17.49 -2.21
C ALA A 18 3.99 17.58 -2.08
N HIS A 19 3.48 18.72 -1.58
CA HIS A 19 2.06 18.99 -1.50
C HIS A 19 1.43 19.12 -2.90
N GLU A 20 2.06 19.89 -3.81
CA GLU A 20 1.65 20.01 -5.21
C GLU A 20 1.65 18.66 -5.93
N TYR A 21 2.60 17.78 -5.62
CA TYR A 21 2.59 16.41 -6.13
C TYR A 21 1.35 15.64 -5.68
N LEU A 22 0.98 15.69 -4.41
CA LEU A 22 -0.18 14.97 -3.87
C LEU A 22 -1.50 15.51 -4.45
N THR A 23 -1.66 16.83 -4.51
CA THR A 23 -2.85 17.47 -5.10
C THR A 23 -2.91 17.27 -6.60
N GLY A 24 -1.78 17.29 -7.30
CA GLY A 24 -1.66 16.95 -8.73
C GLY A 24 -2.03 15.48 -9.03
N ARG A 25 -1.87 14.58 -8.04
CA ARG A 25 -2.40 13.21 -8.09
C ARG A 25 -3.90 13.14 -7.78
N GLY A 26 -4.56 14.27 -7.55
CA GLY A 26 -6.00 14.37 -7.30
C GLY A 26 -6.41 14.13 -5.85
N LEU A 27 -5.49 14.12 -4.90
CA LEU A 27 -5.84 13.97 -3.50
C LEU A 27 -6.37 15.28 -2.91
N SER A 28 -7.49 15.20 -2.21
CA SER A 28 -8.06 16.32 -1.47
C SER A 28 -7.28 16.61 -0.18
N GLU A 29 -7.37 17.84 0.31
CA GLU A 29 -6.80 18.24 1.59
C GLU A 29 -7.32 17.40 2.76
N GLU A 30 -8.58 17.00 2.70
CA GLU A 30 -9.20 16.13 3.70
C GLU A 30 -8.52 14.75 3.70
N THR A 31 -8.31 14.17 2.52
CA THR A 31 -7.64 12.88 2.35
C THR A 31 -6.18 12.93 2.80
N ILE A 32 -5.44 13.97 2.42
CA ILE A 32 -4.05 14.21 2.84
C ILE A 32 -3.96 14.26 4.38
N ARG A 33 -4.92 14.93 5.03
CA ARG A 33 -5.00 15.01 6.49
C ARG A 33 -5.41 13.68 7.12
N LYS A 34 -6.44 13.04 6.58
CA LYS A 34 -6.97 11.75 7.08
C LYS A 34 -5.90 10.66 7.13
N PHE A 35 -5.06 10.57 6.10
CA PHE A 35 -3.97 9.61 6.03
C PHE A 35 -2.69 10.09 6.73
N GLY A 36 -2.67 11.31 7.27
CA GLY A 36 -1.51 11.87 7.96
C GLY A 36 -0.29 12.02 7.05
N LEU A 37 -0.50 12.26 5.74
CA LEU A 37 0.59 12.34 4.78
C LEU A 37 1.56 13.45 5.16
N GLY A 38 2.84 13.19 4.95
CA GLY A 38 3.93 14.05 5.35
C GLY A 38 4.99 14.22 4.26
N TYR A 39 6.01 14.96 4.60
CA TYR A 39 7.19 15.15 3.77
C TYR A 39 8.47 15.10 4.61
N SER A 40 9.47 14.45 4.09
CA SER A 40 10.84 14.50 4.60
C SER A 40 11.68 15.32 3.63
N ASP A 41 12.28 16.39 4.13
CA ASP A 41 13.00 17.36 3.31
C ASP A 41 14.23 16.73 2.62
N LYS A 42 14.79 17.49 1.68
CA LYS A 42 15.97 17.10 0.89
C LYS A 42 17.26 16.93 1.71
N TYR A 43 17.30 17.45 2.93
CA TYR A 43 18.42 17.30 3.82
C TYR A 43 18.34 15.99 4.61
N SER A 44 19.44 15.27 4.62
CA SER A 44 19.50 13.90 5.15
C SER A 44 19.79 13.81 6.66
N ASP A 45 19.63 14.89 7.41
CA ASP A 45 19.89 14.94 8.86
C ASP A 45 18.88 15.78 9.66
N ASP A 46 17.82 16.26 9.00
CA ASP A 46 16.85 17.15 9.63
C ASP A 46 16.00 16.45 10.70
N LEU A 47 15.49 15.23 10.40
CA LEU A 47 14.75 14.45 11.39
C LEU A 47 15.67 14.00 12.53
N TYR A 48 16.91 13.59 12.20
CA TYR A 48 17.89 13.23 13.22
C TYR A 48 18.12 14.36 14.21
N LYS A 49 18.46 15.55 13.72
CA LYS A 49 18.66 16.76 14.55
C LYS A 49 17.42 17.08 15.39
N TYR A 50 16.23 16.99 14.78
CA TYR A 50 14.98 17.21 15.49
C TYR A 50 14.78 16.25 16.65
N LEU A 51 14.96 14.95 16.44
CA LEU A 51 14.79 13.96 17.51
C LEU A 51 15.88 14.04 18.57
N LYS A 52 17.12 14.36 18.19
CA LYS A 52 18.19 14.68 19.16
C LYS A 52 17.84 15.86 20.03
N SER A 53 17.24 16.93 19.48
CA SER A 53 16.77 18.08 20.27
C SER A 53 15.65 17.74 21.25
N LYS A 54 15.01 16.56 21.08
CA LYS A 54 14.00 15.99 21.99
C LYS A 54 14.60 14.95 22.96
N ASN A 55 15.93 14.90 23.07
CA ASN A 55 16.70 14.02 23.97
C ASN A 55 16.55 12.51 23.70
N TYR A 56 16.25 12.12 22.47
CA TYR A 56 16.29 10.68 22.11
C TYR A 56 17.73 10.21 21.96
N SER A 57 18.02 9.01 22.49
CA SER A 57 19.35 8.38 22.41
C SER A 57 19.61 7.84 21.00
N ASP A 58 20.88 7.79 20.60
CA ASP A 58 21.28 7.24 19.29
C ASP A 58 20.97 5.73 19.19
N GLU A 59 20.97 5.01 20.29
CA GLU A 59 20.57 3.61 20.36
C GLU A 59 19.10 3.45 19.93
N LEU A 60 18.18 4.19 20.56
CA LEU A 60 16.76 4.16 20.21
C LEU A 60 16.51 4.62 18.77
N LEU A 61 17.24 5.66 18.31
CA LEU A 61 17.10 6.14 16.95
C LEU A 61 17.56 5.11 15.92
N ARG A 62 18.63 4.37 16.20
CA ARG A 62 19.12 3.26 15.35
C ARG A 62 18.07 2.17 15.22
N ASP A 63 17.43 1.77 16.32
CA ASP A 63 16.44 0.70 16.36
C ASP A 63 15.08 1.12 15.77
N SER A 64 14.84 2.43 15.64
CA SER A 64 13.58 2.96 15.12
C SER A 64 13.30 2.64 13.64
N GLY A 65 14.32 2.25 12.87
CA GLY A 65 14.22 2.07 11.42
C GLY A 65 14.04 3.35 10.61
N LEU A 66 14.18 4.54 11.24
CA LEU A 66 14.07 5.86 10.61
C LEU A 66 15.39 6.33 10.00
N PHE A 67 16.51 5.72 10.38
CA PHE A 67 17.85 6.15 10.04
C PHE A 67 18.66 5.04 9.40
N ASN A 68 19.63 5.44 8.61
CA ASN A 68 20.74 4.59 8.18
C ASN A 68 21.98 5.01 8.98
N VAL A 69 22.92 4.09 9.13
CA VAL A 69 24.21 4.35 9.78
C VAL A 69 25.33 4.11 8.76
N ASP A 70 26.17 5.08 8.59
CA ASP A 70 27.37 5.02 7.75
C ASP A 70 28.62 5.28 8.60
N GLU A 71 29.70 4.54 8.36
CA GLU A 71 30.93 4.65 9.18
C GLU A 71 31.58 6.05 9.13
N ARG A 72 31.40 6.77 8.00
CA ARG A 72 32.02 8.09 7.79
C ARG A 72 31.08 9.25 8.12
N ARG A 73 29.77 9.08 7.83
CA ARG A 73 28.74 10.13 7.99
C ARG A 73 28.01 10.05 9.32
N GLY A 74 28.13 8.92 10.03
CA GLY A 74 27.30 8.66 11.21
C GLY A 74 25.85 8.31 10.83
N MET A 75 24.91 8.71 11.68
CA MET A 75 23.49 8.46 11.50
C MET A 75 22.86 9.55 10.60
N TYR A 76 22.05 9.13 9.62
CA TYR A 76 21.34 10.03 8.72
C TYR A 76 19.95 9.53 8.38
N ASP A 77 19.06 10.45 8.00
CA ASP A 77 17.65 10.18 7.73
C ASP A 77 17.48 9.20 6.57
N LYS A 78 16.71 8.12 6.77
CA LYS A 78 16.43 7.11 5.77
C LYS A 78 15.52 7.62 4.65
N PHE A 79 14.55 8.47 5.00
CA PHE A 79 13.46 8.88 4.12
C PHE A 79 13.65 10.28 3.49
N TRP A 80 14.85 10.83 3.49
CA TRP A 80 15.10 12.17 2.95
C TRP A 80 14.56 12.34 1.52
N ASN A 81 14.08 13.54 1.19
CA ASN A 81 13.45 13.92 -0.07
C ASN A 81 12.31 13.00 -0.51
N ARG A 82 11.37 12.72 0.41
CA ARG A 82 10.24 11.82 0.12
C ARG A 82 8.92 12.34 0.67
N VAL A 83 7.85 12.14 -0.11
CA VAL A 83 6.49 12.11 0.42
C VAL A 83 6.38 10.92 1.36
N ILE A 84 5.81 11.13 2.54
CA ILE A 84 5.75 10.14 3.61
C ILE A 84 4.32 9.63 3.81
N PHE A 85 4.19 8.32 3.86
CA PHE A 85 2.95 7.58 4.14
C PHE A 85 3.12 6.88 5.50
N PRO A 86 2.49 7.40 6.56
CA PRO A 86 2.53 6.71 7.86
C PRO A 86 1.83 5.34 7.75
N ILE A 87 2.50 4.30 8.24
CA ILE A 87 1.92 2.96 8.35
C ILE A 87 1.39 2.81 9.76
N MET A 88 0.11 2.49 9.87
CA MET A 88 -0.58 2.37 11.15
C MET A 88 -0.96 0.92 11.45
N ASP A 89 -0.86 0.54 12.71
CA ASP A 89 -1.48 -0.69 13.21
C ASP A 89 -3.01 -0.54 13.27
N VAL A 90 -3.71 -1.63 13.58
CA VAL A 90 -5.17 -1.63 13.71
C VAL A 90 -5.71 -0.70 14.81
N ASN A 91 -4.86 -0.20 15.71
CA ASN A 91 -5.22 0.74 16.77
C ASN A 91 -4.86 2.20 16.45
N ASN A 92 -4.56 2.51 15.18
CA ASN A 92 -4.13 3.83 14.70
C ASN A 92 -2.79 4.32 15.31
N ARG A 93 -1.91 3.42 15.74
CA ARG A 93 -0.55 3.76 16.15
C ARG A 93 0.36 3.69 14.96
N VAL A 94 1.18 4.71 14.75
CA VAL A 94 2.19 4.70 13.69
C VAL A 94 3.30 3.72 14.07
N ILE A 95 3.50 2.70 13.24
CA ILE A 95 4.48 1.61 13.45
C ILE A 95 5.62 1.63 12.43
N GLY A 96 5.46 2.37 11.34
CA GLY A 96 6.45 2.49 10.27
C GLY A 96 6.06 3.56 9.27
N PHE A 97 6.83 3.65 8.21
CA PHE A 97 6.62 4.63 7.15
C PHE A 97 6.92 4.03 5.78
N GLY A 98 6.13 4.44 4.79
CA GLY A 98 6.48 4.38 3.40
C GLY A 98 6.96 5.75 2.93
N GLY A 99 7.85 5.79 1.95
CA GLY A 99 8.34 7.04 1.38
C GLY A 99 8.46 6.96 -0.13
N ARG A 100 7.78 7.85 -0.86
CA ARG A 100 7.94 8.02 -2.30
C ARG A 100 8.92 9.16 -2.59
N VAL A 101 9.99 8.87 -3.34
CA VAL A 101 11.01 9.87 -3.66
C VAL A 101 10.43 11.00 -4.51
N MET A 102 10.86 12.23 -4.24
CA MET A 102 10.62 13.38 -5.09
C MET A 102 11.70 13.46 -6.18
N GLY A 103 11.27 13.62 -7.44
CA GLY A 103 12.18 13.57 -8.60
C GLY A 103 12.58 12.14 -8.99
N ASP A 104 13.74 11.99 -9.63
CA ASP A 104 14.19 10.74 -10.28
C ASP A 104 15.04 9.82 -9.38
N GLY A 105 15.01 10.04 -8.08
CA GLY A 105 15.75 9.23 -7.11
C GLY A 105 15.27 7.77 -7.07
N LYS A 106 16.16 6.85 -6.68
CA LYS A 106 15.84 5.42 -6.52
C LYS A 106 16.10 4.99 -5.08
N PRO A 107 15.33 4.02 -4.55
CA PRO A 107 14.14 3.41 -5.15
C PRO A 107 12.95 4.39 -5.16
N LYS A 108 12.01 4.23 -6.11
CA LYS A 108 10.80 5.07 -6.21
C LYS A 108 10.00 5.04 -4.91
N TYR A 109 9.78 3.85 -4.35
CA TYR A 109 9.20 3.65 -3.02
C TYR A 109 10.19 2.97 -2.08
N LEU A 110 10.21 3.42 -0.85
CA LEU A 110 11.03 2.88 0.23
C LEU A 110 10.16 2.68 1.46
N ASN A 111 10.28 1.53 2.12
CA ASN A 111 9.55 1.24 3.35
C ASN A 111 10.49 1.16 4.54
N SER A 112 9.95 1.36 5.75
CA SER A 112 10.66 1.03 6.99
C SER A 112 11.17 -0.41 6.93
N PRO A 113 12.34 -0.70 7.50
CA PRO A 113 12.76 -2.07 7.74
C PRO A 113 11.85 -2.74 8.78
N GLU A 114 12.01 -4.04 8.97
CA GLU A 114 11.44 -4.72 10.13
C GLU A 114 12.01 -4.11 11.42
N THR A 115 11.15 -3.93 12.42
CA THR A 115 11.51 -3.42 13.75
C THR A 115 10.74 -4.20 14.81
N THR A 116 10.99 -3.94 16.09
CA THR A 116 10.25 -4.57 17.20
C THR A 116 8.74 -4.30 17.15
N ILE A 117 8.30 -3.23 16.48
CA ILE A 117 6.89 -2.84 16.37
C ILE A 117 6.32 -2.95 14.97
N PHE A 118 7.12 -3.27 13.96
CA PHE A 118 6.70 -3.33 12.57
C PHE A 118 7.18 -4.59 11.87
N ASP A 119 6.23 -5.42 11.46
CA ASP A 119 6.41 -6.62 10.65
C ASP A 119 5.58 -6.47 9.36
N LYS A 120 6.26 -6.32 8.21
CA LYS A 120 5.61 -6.14 6.90
C LYS A 120 4.71 -7.31 6.52
N SER A 121 5.09 -8.51 6.94
CA SER A 121 4.36 -9.75 6.59
C SER A 121 3.03 -9.89 7.33
N ARG A 122 2.77 -9.06 8.33
CA ARG A 122 1.60 -9.09 9.21
C ARG A 122 0.87 -7.76 9.33
N ASN A 123 1.21 -6.78 8.50
CA ASN A 123 0.57 -5.48 8.49
C ASN A 123 0.09 -5.12 7.07
N LEU A 124 -1.09 -4.52 6.98
CA LEU A 124 -1.67 -4.04 5.75
C LEU A 124 -1.97 -2.55 5.86
N TYR A 125 -1.56 -1.80 4.86
CA TYR A 125 -1.85 -0.37 4.78
C TYR A 125 -3.35 -0.14 4.64
N GLY A 126 -3.89 0.82 5.38
CA GLY A 126 -5.32 1.14 5.36
C GLY A 126 -6.20 0.24 6.22
N LEU A 127 -5.67 -0.85 6.79
CA LEU A 127 -6.48 -1.80 7.59
C LEU A 127 -7.06 -1.16 8.87
N ASN A 128 -6.37 -0.18 9.46
CA ASN A 128 -6.87 0.57 10.60
C ASN A 128 -8.24 1.24 10.35
N VAL A 129 -8.51 1.65 9.11
CA VAL A 129 -9.81 2.17 8.67
C VAL A 129 -10.68 1.03 8.15
N ALA A 130 -10.15 0.19 7.27
CA ALA A 130 -10.91 -0.84 6.57
C ALA A 130 -11.57 -1.87 7.52
N ARG A 131 -10.96 -2.14 8.69
CA ARG A 131 -11.52 -3.04 9.71
C ARG A 131 -12.89 -2.63 10.27
N THR A 132 -13.28 -1.38 10.09
CA THR A 132 -14.58 -0.85 10.56
C THR A 132 -15.63 -0.83 9.47
N THR A 133 -15.32 -1.35 8.28
CA THR A 133 -16.26 -1.40 7.16
C THR A 133 -17.48 -2.26 7.50
N ARG A 134 -18.63 -1.91 6.91
CA ARG A 134 -19.84 -2.73 6.95
C ARG A 134 -19.96 -3.64 5.72
N LYS A 135 -19.03 -3.51 4.75
CA LYS A 135 -18.97 -4.43 3.60
C LYS A 135 -18.49 -5.81 4.10
N ASN A 136 -18.99 -6.87 3.52
CA ASN A 136 -18.62 -8.25 3.84
C ASN A 136 -17.33 -8.71 3.13
N TYR A 137 -16.63 -7.80 2.45
CA TYR A 137 -15.37 -8.04 1.76
C TYR A 137 -14.38 -6.89 1.99
N LEU A 138 -13.09 -7.20 1.86
CA LEU A 138 -12.02 -6.22 1.75
C LEU A 138 -11.46 -6.20 0.32
N ILE A 139 -10.90 -5.06 -0.10
CA ILE A 139 -10.28 -4.89 -1.41
C ILE A 139 -8.76 -4.84 -1.19
N LEU A 140 -8.02 -5.75 -1.81
CA LEU A 140 -6.57 -5.80 -1.73
C LEU A 140 -5.96 -5.16 -2.98
N CYS A 141 -5.33 -4.01 -2.80
CA CYS A 141 -4.63 -3.23 -3.82
C CYS A 141 -3.11 -3.47 -3.76
N GLU A 142 -2.36 -2.94 -4.74
CA GLU A 142 -0.91 -3.05 -4.79
C GLU A 142 -0.19 -2.07 -3.87
N GLY A 143 -0.63 -0.81 -3.82
CA GLY A 143 0.14 0.26 -3.22
C GLY A 143 -0.62 1.29 -2.39
N TYR A 144 0.17 2.20 -1.83
CA TYR A 144 -0.33 3.29 -0.98
C TYR A 144 -1.34 4.19 -1.69
N MET A 145 -1.01 4.60 -2.92
CA MET A 145 -1.83 5.55 -3.67
C MET A 145 -3.17 4.94 -4.04
N ASP A 146 -3.20 3.65 -4.41
CA ASP A 146 -4.44 2.95 -4.74
C ASP A 146 -5.39 2.94 -3.55
N VAL A 147 -4.89 2.55 -2.37
CA VAL A 147 -5.69 2.57 -1.14
C VAL A 147 -6.20 3.97 -0.82
N ILE A 148 -5.35 5.00 -0.92
CA ILE A 148 -5.73 6.37 -0.60
C ILE A 148 -6.79 6.88 -1.58
N SER A 149 -6.61 6.66 -2.89
CA SER A 149 -7.57 7.04 -3.93
C SER A 149 -8.90 6.30 -3.76
N MET A 150 -8.86 5.01 -3.44
CA MET A 150 -10.03 4.20 -3.15
C MET A 150 -10.81 4.74 -1.95
N HIS A 151 -10.11 5.03 -0.85
CA HIS A 151 -10.74 5.61 0.35
C HIS A 151 -11.35 6.99 0.08
N GLN A 152 -10.68 7.82 -0.73
CA GLN A 152 -11.21 9.12 -1.16
C GLN A 152 -12.49 8.96 -1.98
N ALA A 153 -12.58 7.94 -2.81
CA ALA A 153 -13.76 7.62 -3.61
C ALA A 153 -14.89 6.93 -2.82
N GLY A 154 -14.71 6.70 -1.51
CA GLY A 154 -15.71 6.09 -0.64
C GLY A 154 -15.51 4.59 -0.38
N PHE A 155 -14.55 3.94 -1.03
CA PHE A 155 -14.24 2.51 -0.82
C PHE A 155 -13.27 2.34 0.35
N THR A 156 -13.76 2.61 1.56
CA THR A 156 -12.96 2.62 2.79
C THR A 156 -12.53 1.23 3.28
N ASN A 157 -12.92 0.18 2.57
CA ASN A 157 -12.53 -1.21 2.78
C ASN A 157 -11.32 -1.65 1.94
N ALA A 158 -10.60 -0.71 1.31
CA ALA A 158 -9.39 -0.98 0.56
C ALA A 158 -8.16 -1.06 1.50
N VAL A 159 -7.29 -2.04 1.24
CA VAL A 159 -6.01 -2.26 1.93
C VAL A 159 -4.92 -2.61 0.92
N ALA A 160 -3.65 -2.48 1.29
CA ALA A 160 -2.54 -2.94 0.45
C ALA A 160 -1.44 -3.60 1.28
N SER A 161 -0.70 -4.51 0.63
CA SER A 161 0.56 -5.01 1.16
C SER A 161 1.64 -3.92 1.11
N LEU A 162 2.66 -4.07 1.95
CA LEU A 162 3.67 -3.02 2.18
C LEU A 162 4.94 -3.24 1.32
N GLY A 163 4.77 -3.31 -0.01
CA GLY A 163 5.87 -3.55 -0.94
C GLY A 163 6.41 -4.98 -0.90
N THR A 164 5.58 -5.92 -0.47
CA THR A 164 5.84 -7.36 -0.49
C THR A 164 4.67 -8.08 -1.16
N ALA A 165 4.89 -9.28 -1.69
CA ALA A 165 3.77 -10.15 -2.08
C ALA A 165 2.89 -10.47 -0.86
N LEU A 166 1.65 -10.86 -1.11
CA LEU A 166 0.76 -11.35 -0.07
C LEU A 166 1.41 -12.55 0.64
N THR A 167 1.33 -12.58 1.96
CA THR A 167 1.88 -13.66 2.79
C THR A 167 0.76 -14.41 3.53
N SER A 168 1.06 -15.60 4.07
CA SER A 168 0.14 -16.32 4.97
C SER A 168 -0.19 -15.51 6.22
N GLY A 169 0.74 -14.66 6.71
CA GLY A 169 0.50 -13.72 7.79
C GLY A 169 -0.55 -12.67 7.43
N HIS A 170 -0.50 -12.12 6.22
CA HIS A 170 -1.52 -11.20 5.69
C HIS A 170 -2.88 -11.90 5.54
N ALA A 171 -2.92 -13.12 5.00
CA ALA A 171 -4.16 -13.87 4.84
C ALA A 171 -4.81 -14.21 6.20
N SER A 172 -4.00 -14.60 7.18
CA SER A 172 -4.46 -14.84 8.55
C SER A 172 -4.99 -13.56 9.21
N LEU A 173 -4.39 -12.40 8.90
CA LEU A 173 -4.86 -11.11 9.37
C LEU A 173 -6.18 -10.73 8.70
N LEU A 174 -6.30 -10.85 7.38
CA LEU A 174 -7.51 -10.57 6.62
C LEU A 174 -8.71 -11.41 7.11
N LYS A 175 -8.49 -12.71 7.36
CA LYS A 175 -9.52 -13.62 7.88
C LYS A 175 -10.21 -13.15 9.17
N ARG A 176 -9.55 -12.34 9.98
CA ARG A 176 -10.13 -11.77 11.21
C ARG A 176 -11.21 -10.72 10.93
N TYR A 177 -11.18 -10.12 9.75
CA TYR A 177 -12.04 -8.98 9.40
C TYR A 177 -12.98 -9.26 8.24
N THR A 178 -12.71 -10.28 7.43
CA THR A 178 -13.56 -10.63 6.30
C THR A 178 -13.47 -12.12 5.96
N GLN A 179 -14.47 -12.62 5.23
CA GLN A 179 -14.44 -13.96 4.62
C GLN A 179 -14.17 -13.90 3.12
N GLU A 180 -14.18 -12.69 2.52
CA GLU A 180 -13.95 -12.50 1.10
C GLU A 180 -12.98 -11.34 0.84
N VAL A 181 -12.07 -11.54 -0.11
CA VAL A 181 -11.12 -10.51 -0.57
C VAL A 181 -11.28 -10.33 -2.08
N LEU A 182 -11.46 -9.08 -2.51
CA LEU A 182 -11.38 -8.71 -3.90
C LEU A 182 -9.94 -8.34 -4.24
N LEU A 183 -9.32 -9.08 -5.14
CA LEU A 183 -7.97 -8.82 -5.64
C LEU A 183 -8.07 -7.74 -6.71
N LEU A 184 -7.46 -6.60 -6.43
CA LEU A 184 -7.42 -5.42 -7.28
C LEU A 184 -5.97 -5.04 -7.53
N TYR A 185 -5.35 -5.78 -8.42
CA TYR A 185 -3.97 -5.55 -8.86
C TYR A 185 -3.96 -4.85 -10.23
N ASP A 186 -2.80 -4.32 -10.62
CA ASP A 186 -2.61 -3.69 -11.92
C ASP A 186 -3.03 -4.65 -13.06
N SER A 187 -3.58 -4.09 -14.15
CA SER A 187 -4.09 -4.88 -15.27
C SER A 187 -3.00 -5.44 -16.20
N ASP A 188 -1.73 -5.33 -15.80
CA ASP A 188 -0.58 -5.86 -16.53
C ASP A 188 -0.21 -7.29 -16.09
N ASP A 189 0.76 -7.89 -16.78
CA ASP A 189 1.21 -9.26 -16.50
C ASP A 189 1.79 -9.42 -15.07
N ALA A 190 2.34 -8.36 -14.49
CA ALA A 190 2.87 -8.41 -13.13
C ALA A 190 1.74 -8.51 -12.10
N GLY A 191 0.66 -7.74 -12.30
CA GLY A 191 -0.54 -7.80 -11.47
C GLY A 191 -1.29 -9.14 -11.60
N VAL A 192 -1.38 -9.68 -12.82
CA VAL A 192 -1.95 -11.03 -13.06
C VAL A 192 -1.15 -12.08 -12.28
N ARG A 193 0.18 -12.06 -12.38
CA ARG A 193 1.04 -12.99 -11.60
C ARG A 193 0.92 -12.76 -10.09
N ALA A 194 0.71 -11.53 -9.64
CA ALA A 194 0.47 -11.23 -8.22
C ALA A 194 -0.86 -11.84 -7.75
N ALA A 195 -1.93 -11.73 -8.56
CA ALA A 195 -3.22 -12.36 -8.26
C ALA A 195 -3.10 -13.89 -8.16
N LEU A 196 -2.45 -14.53 -9.14
CA LEU A 196 -2.23 -15.98 -9.14
C LEU A 196 -1.45 -16.46 -7.91
N ARG A 197 -0.50 -15.68 -7.41
CA ARG A 197 0.21 -16.01 -6.16
C ARG A 197 -0.64 -15.79 -4.91
N ALA A 198 -1.53 -14.79 -4.92
CA ALA A 198 -2.35 -14.45 -3.76
C ALA A 198 -3.51 -15.44 -3.56
N ILE A 199 -4.11 -15.96 -4.64
CA ILE A 199 -5.27 -16.85 -4.60
C ILE A 199 -5.04 -18.09 -3.72
N PRO A 200 -4.01 -18.92 -3.93
CA PRO A 200 -3.78 -20.09 -3.10
C PRO A 200 -3.53 -19.74 -1.63
N ILE A 201 -2.82 -18.65 -1.34
CA ILE A 201 -2.55 -18.21 0.04
C ILE A 201 -3.86 -17.83 0.76
N LEU A 202 -4.77 -17.14 0.09
CA LEU A 202 -6.09 -16.80 0.65
C LEU A 202 -6.94 -18.06 0.85
N ARG A 203 -6.93 -18.95 -0.14
CA ARG A 203 -7.66 -20.23 -0.11
C ARG A 203 -7.21 -21.11 1.07
N GLU A 204 -5.92 -21.26 1.28
CA GLU A 204 -5.35 -22.00 2.42
C GLU A 204 -5.74 -21.40 3.77
N ALA A 205 -5.85 -20.08 3.85
CA ALA A 205 -6.34 -19.39 5.04
C ALA A 205 -7.87 -19.52 5.22
N GLY A 206 -8.60 -20.07 4.24
CA GLY A 206 -10.06 -20.16 4.25
C GLY A 206 -10.73 -18.80 4.02
N VAL A 207 -10.13 -17.94 3.19
CA VAL A 207 -10.68 -16.68 2.71
C VAL A 207 -11.00 -16.84 1.23
N SER A 208 -12.26 -16.60 0.84
CA SER A 208 -12.65 -16.59 -0.57
C SER A 208 -12.07 -15.38 -1.29
N SER A 209 -11.85 -15.50 -2.60
CA SER A 209 -11.34 -14.40 -3.39
C SER A 209 -12.02 -14.28 -4.74
N ARG A 210 -12.16 -13.03 -5.20
CA ARG A 210 -12.55 -12.68 -6.56
C ARG A 210 -11.54 -11.69 -7.14
N VAL A 211 -11.42 -11.65 -8.46
CA VAL A 211 -10.49 -10.77 -9.18
C VAL A 211 -11.29 -9.68 -9.88
N VAL A 212 -10.93 -8.42 -9.64
CA VAL A 212 -11.55 -7.27 -10.30
C VAL A 212 -10.73 -6.91 -11.54
N ASN A 213 -11.39 -6.86 -12.70
CA ASN A 213 -10.76 -6.47 -13.95
C ASN A 213 -11.03 -4.99 -14.23
N LEU A 214 -9.98 -4.19 -14.32
CA LEU A 214 -10.06 -2.75 -14.59
C LEU A 214 -9.79 -2.38 -16.05
N LYS A 215 -9.50 -3.34 -16.92
CA LYS A 215 -9.21 -3.03 -18.34
C LYS A 215 -10.31 -2.16 -18.96
N PRO A 216 -9.96 -1.13 -19.79
CA PRO A 216 -8.61 -0.84 -20.30
C PRO A 216 -7.71 0.01 -19.36
N HIS A 217 -8.18 0.41 -18.18
CA HIS A 217 -7.42 1.21 -17.23
C HIS A 217 -6.36 0.35 -16.51
N LYS A 218 -5.26 0.98 -16.15
CA LYS A 218 -4.13 0.29 -15.56
C LYS A 218 -4.36 -0.04 -14.10
N ASP A 219 -4.79 0.95 -13.33
CA ASP A 219 -4.90 0.88 -11.88
C ASP A 219 -6.20 1.53 -11.36
N PRO A 220 -6.56 1.35 -10.07
CA PRO A 220 -7.79 1.91 -9.49
C PRO A 220 -7.86 3.43 -9.55
N ASP A 221 -6.73 4.13 -9.38
CA ASP A 221 -6.65 5.59 -9.39
C ASP A 221 -7.02 6.13 -10.78
N GLU A 222 -6.47 5.54 -11.84
CA GLU A 222 -6.81 5.89 -13.22
C GLU A 222 -8.28 5.59 -13.53
N PHE A 223 -8.77 4.41 -13.15
CA PHE A 223 -10.16 4.01 -13.41
C PHE A 223 -11.16 4.96 -12.76
N ILE A 224 -11.00 5.26 -11.46
CA ILE A 224 -11.93 6.11 -10.72
C ILE A 224 -11.92 7.55 -11.27
N LYS A 225 -10.77 8.07 -11.66
CA LYS A 225 -10.66 9.40 -12.28
C LYS A 225 -11.36 9.48 -13.63
N ALA A 226 -11.30 8.41 -14.41
CA ALA A 226 -11.88 8.38 -15.75
C ALA A 226 -13.40 8.14 -15.74
N LEU A 227 -13.88 7.21 -14.90
CA LEU A 227 -15.24 6.69 -14.97
C LEU A 227 -16.07 6.91 -13.69
N GLY A 228 -15.44 7.31 -12.59
CA GLY A 228 -16.11 7.58 -11.33
C GLY A 228 -16.39 6.34 -10.46
N ALA A 229 -16.88 6.61 -9.25
CA ALA A 229 -17.12 5.58 -8.23
C ALA A 229 -18.27 4.62 -8.58
N GLU A 230 -19.32 5.11 -9.24
CA GLU A 230 -20.49 4.27 -9.62
C GLU A 230 -20.09 3.17 -10.63
N GLU A 231 -19.29 3.52 -11.63
CA GLU A 231 -18.83 2.54 -12.61
C GLU A 231 -17.84 1.56 -11.98
N TYR A 232 -17.06 2.04 -11.01
CA TYR A 232 -16.19 1.17 -10.23
C TYR A 232 -16.98 0.16 -9.38
N GLU A 233 -18.10 0.56 -8.77
CA GLU A 233 -18.96 -0.36 -8.01
C GLU A 233 -19.55 -1.47 -8.90
N LYS A 234 -19.94 -1.16 -10.13
CA LYS A 234 -20.34 -2.18 -11.12
C LYS A 234 -19.21 -3.16 -11.46
N ARG A 235 -17.97 -2.70 -11.53
CA ARG A 235 -16.82 -3.59 -11.73
C ARG A 235 -16.58 -4.52 -10.56
N ILE A 236 -16.80 -4.04 -9.33
CA ILE A 236 -16.76 -4.87 -8.12
C ILE A 236 -17.84 -5.97 -8.17
N GLU A 237 -19.06 -5.62 -8.56
CA GLU A 237 -20.16 -6.61 -8.70
C GLU A 237 -19.85 -7.69 -9.73
N GLN A 238 -19.17 -7.32 -10.82
CA GLN A 238 -18.74 -8.20 -11.90
C GLN A 238 -17.41 -8.93 -11.63
N ALA A 239 -16.83 -8.79 -10.42
CA ALA A 239 -15.57 -9.42 -10.09
C ALA A 239 -15.64 -10.96 -10.30
N GLU A 240 -14.67 -11.48 -11.06
CA GLU A 240 -14.58 -12.88 -11.45
C GLU A 240 -14.18 -13.74 -10.25
N ASN A 241 -14.86 -14.88 -10.04
CA ASN A 241 -14.43 -15.85 -9.04
C ASN A 241 -12.99 -16.30 -9.32
N SER A 242 -12.16 -16.40 -8.29
CA SER A 242 -10.74 -16.71 -8.45
C SER A 242 -10.46 -18.05 -9.13
N PHE A 243 -11.29 -19.06 -8.91
CA PHE A 243 -11.16 -20.35 -9.58
C PHE A 243 -11.46 -20.25 -11.08
N LEU A 244 -12.51 -19.49 -11.46
CA LEU A 244 -12.81 -19.23 -12.87
C LEU A 244 -11.72 -18.40 -13.54
N PHE A 245 -11.15 -17.44 -12.82
CA PHE A 245 -10.00 -16.65 -13.28
C PHE A 245 -8.78 -17.53 -13.57
N GLU A 246 -8.45 -18.47 -12.67
CA GLU A 246 -7.36 -19.44 -12.88
C GLU A 246 -7.64 -20.32 -14.13
N ILE A 247 -8.85 -20.87 -14.27
CA ILE A 247 -9.24 -21.69 -15.44
C ILE A 247 -9.13 -20.89 -16.73
N ARG A 248 -9.62 -19.65 -16.76
CA ARG A 248 -9.58 -18.82 -17.95
C ARG A 248 -8.14 -18.59 -18.42
N LEU A 249 -7.23 -18.26 -17.51
CA LEU A 249 -5.82 -18.06 -17.85
C LEU A 249 -5.15 -19.34 -18.35
N LEU A 250 -5.41 -20.47 -17.73
CA LEU A 250 -4.94 -21.77 -18.22
C LEU A 250 -5.49 -22.09 -19.60
N SER A 251 -6.77 -21.75 -19.87
CA SER A 251 -7.38 -21.95 -21.20
C SER A 251 -6.79 -21.05 -22.29
N GLU A 252 -6.20 -19.92 -21.92
CA GLU A 252 -5.48 -19.03 -22.84
C GLU A 252 -4.07 -19.56 -23.15
N GLU A 253 -3.44 -20.28 -22.19
CA GLU A 253 -2.09 -20.82 -22.30
C GLU A 253 -2.06 -22.22 -22.96
N TYR A 254 -3.08 -23.04 -22.70
CA TYR A 254 -3.18 -24.41 -23.21
C TYR A 254 -4.36 -24.57 -24.17
N ASP A 255 -4.14 -25.25 -25.30
CA ASP A 255 -5.26 -25.64 -26.21
C ASP A 255 -6.07 -26.78 -25.56
N LEU A 256 -7.12 -26.42 -24.85
CA LEU A 256 -8.03 -27.39 -24.19
C LEU A 256 -8.80 -28.29 -25.17
N LYS A 257 -8.66 -28.09 -26.50
CA LYS A 257 -9.19 -29.02 -27.53
C LYS A 257 -8.23 -30.16 -27.81
N ASP A 258 -6.94 -29.95 -27.56
CA ASP A 258 -5.93 -31.01 -27.65
C ASP A 258 -5.95 -31.88 -26.38
N PRO A 259 -6.03 -33.24 -26.52
CA PRO A 259 -5.93 -34.16 -25.39
C PRO A 259 -4.66 -33.98 -24.52
N ALA A 260 -3.53 -33.58 -25.11
CA ALA A 260 -2.30 -33.30 -24.41
C ALA A 260 -2.42 -32.04 -23.52
N GLY A 261 -3.04 -30.97 -24.03
CA GLY A 261 -3.28 -29.74 -23.29
C GLY A 261 -4.31 -29.87 -22.14
N LYS A 262 -5.02 -31.01 -22.05
CA LYS A 262 -5.94 -31.31 -20.93
C LYS A 262 -5.26 -32.04 -19.79
N THR A 263 -4.07 -32.55 -20.01
CA THR A 263 -3.35 -33.42 -19.05
C THR A 263 -2.16 -32.70 -18.39
N GLU A 264 -1.75 -31.55 -18.90
CA GLU A 264 -0.81 -30.64 -18.27
C GLU A 264 -1.52 -29.64 -17.34
#